data_9bb38d289cc29dde842222722d7a0dc2
#
_entry.id   9bb38d289cc29dde842222722d7a0dc2
#
_cell.length_a   1.000
_cell.length_b   1.000
_cell.length_c   1.000
_cell.angle_alpha   90.00
_cell.angle_beta   90.00
_cell.angle_gamma   90.00
#
_symmetry.space_group_name_H-M   'P 1'
#
loop_
_entity.id
_entity.type
_entity.pdbx_description
1 polymer ?
#
loop_
_entity_poly.entity_id
_entity_poly.type
_entity_poly.pdbx_seq_one_letter_code
_entity_poly.pdbx_strand_id
1 'polypeptide(L)'
;TLAPGLRIAVIGDGAQQVAVELGISTCELDDADGAIFIASSIAGISDSTKAFWAKARDLYIPSIVLVKDFENGEIDFDDMAAIAGRILDPVVTPYLVLHSDDGAPVALIELETLKLFDYASGNREIRVSEPEHQELVKEFAYEFNENVSVFGPSGFQDALIFPAIPYIEKIHMGKIEILEYLAQLPTRG
;
A
#
# COMPACT_ATOMS: atom_id res chain seq x y z
N THR A 1 -12.03 -11.62 0.48
CA THR A 1 -13.34 -10.92 0.38
C THR A 1 -13.46 -9.94 1.54
N LEU A 2 -13.83 -8.71 1.25
CA LEU A 2 -14.03 -7.69 2.29
C LEU A 2 -15.22 -8.07 3.20
N ALA A 3 -15.15 -7.66 4.46
CA ALA A 3 -16.26 -7.85 5.39
C ALA A 3 -17.51 -7.14 4.85
N PRO A 4 -18.71 -7.77 4.95
CA PRO A 4 -19.95 -7.13 4.53
C PRO A 4 -20.17 -5.82 5.29
N GLY A 5 -20.45 -4.74 4.56
CA GLY A 5 -20.68 -3.42 5.15
C GLY A 5 -19.41 -2.66 5.55
N LEU A 6 -18.22 -3.15 5.21
CA LEU A 6 -16.96 -2.44 5.47
C LEU A 6 -16.95 -1.09 4.74
N ARG A 7 -16.67 -0.02 5.47
CA ARG A 7 -16.68 1.37 4.98
C ARG A 7 -15.25 1.89 4.87
N ILE A 8 -14.87 2.33 3.67
CA ILE A 8 -13.51 2.78 3.38
C ILE A 8 -13.52 4.23 2.89
N ALA A 9 -12.73 5.08 3.51
CA ALA A 9 -12.45 6.41 2.99
C ALA A 9 -11.25 6.35 2.04
N VAL A 10 -11.34 7.05 0.89
CA VAL A 10 -10.21 7.19 -0.06
C VAL A 10 -9.91 8.66 -0.24
N ILE A 11 -8.68 9.06 0.07
CA ILE A 11 -8.28 10.45 0.20
C ILE A 11 -7.01 10.72 -0.60
N GLY A 12 -7.01 11.77 -1.39
CA GLY A 12 -5.87 12.23 -2.16
C GLY A 12 -6.16 12.40 -3.65
N ASP A 13 -5.11 12.60 -4.42
CA ASP A 13 -5.20 12.82 -5.86
C ASP A 13 -5.77 11.61 -6.60
N GLY A 14 -6.85 11.82 -7.35
CA GLY A 14 -7.53 10.73 -8.09
C GLY A 14 -8.31 9.74 -7.22
N ALA A 15 -8.69 10.12 -6.00
CA ALA A 15 -9.38 9.23 -5.05
C ALA A 15 -10.61 8.53 -5.63
N GLN A 16 -11.46 9.24 -6.37
CA GLN A 16 -12.66 8.66 -6.98
C GLN A 16 -12.33 7.58 -8.01
N GLN A 17 -11.33 7.82 -8.84
CA GLN A 17 -10.89 6.84 -9.85
C GLN A 17 -10.32 5.59 -9.18
N VAL A 18 -9.45 5.76 -8.20
CA VAL A 18 -8.87 4.66 -7.42
C VAL A 18 -9.96 3.82 -6.76
N ALA A 19 -10.96 4.45 -6.15
CA ALA A 19 -12.09 3.75 -5.53
C ALA A 19 -12.87 2.89 -6.53
N VAL A 20 -13.16 3.44 -7.71
CA VAL A 20 -13.84 2.72 -8.79
C VAL A 20 -13.05 1.49 -9.22
N GLU A 21 -11.75 1.63 -9.42
CA GLU A 21 -10.88 0.54 -9.86
C GLU A 21 -10.71 -0.55 -8.80
N LEU A 22 -10.66 -0.16 -7.52
CA LEU A 22 -10.63 -1.12 -6.41
C LEU A 22 -12.01 -1.78 -6.19
N GLY A 23 -13.07 -1.26 -6.81
CA GLY A 23 -14.43 -1.77 -6.64
C GLY A 23 -15.00 -1.51 -5.24
N ILE A 24 -14.60 -0.41 -4.61
CA ILE A 24 -15.07 -0.03 -3.26
C ILE A 24 -15.97 1.20 -3.30
N SER A 25 -17.01 1.17 -2.47
CA SER A 25 -17.81 2.36 -2.20
C SER A 25 -17.14 3.19 -1.11
N THR A 26 -16.96 4.49 -1.37
CA THR A 26 -16.30 5.40 -0.43
C THR A 26 -17.27 5.98 0.58
N CYS A 27 -16.74 6.37 1.73
CA CYS A 27 -17.46 7.11 2.77
C CYS A 27 -16.61 8.28 3.28
N GLU A 28 -17.21 9.13 4.10
CA GLU A 28 -16.46 10.14 4.84
C GLU A 28 -15.57 9.49 5.90
N LEU A 29 -14.47 10.16 6.24
CA LEU A 29 -13.49 9.61 7.18
C LEU A 29 -14.07 9.32 8.58
N ASP A 30 -15.02 10.15 9.04
CA ASP A 30 -15.68 9.96 10.33
C ASP A 30 -16.48 8.66 10.44
N ASP A 31 -16.92 8.14 9.30
CA ASP A 31 -17.72 6.93 9.20
C ASP A 31 -16.90 5.70 8.79
N ALA A 32 -15.59 5.87 8.57
CA ALA A 32 -14.75 4.85 7.97
C ALA A 32 -14.27 3.78 8.97
N ASP A 33 -14.26 2.54 8.53
CA ASP A 33 -13.62 1.41 9.22
C ASP A 33 -12.13 1.32 8.90
N GLY A 34 -11.73 1.83 7.74
CA GLY A 34 -10.37 1.94 7.25
C GLY A 34 -10.23 3.06 6.23
N ALA A 35 -9.00 3.44 5.90
CA ALA A 35 -8.74 4.50 4.95
C ALA A 35 -7.58 4.17 4.00
N ILE A 36 -7.65 4.72 2.80
CA ILE A 36 -6.58 4.72 1.80
C ILE A 36 -6.17 6.16 1.55
N PHE A 37 -4.90 6.47 1.77
CA PHE A 37 -4.31 7.77 1.48
C PHE A 37 -3.40 7.65 0.27
N ILE A 38 -3.64 8.48 -0.74
CA ILE A 38 -2.93 8.44 -2.02
C ILE A 38 -1.72 9.37 -1.95
N ALA A 39 -0.55 8.82 -2.26
CA ALA A 39 0.70 9.54 -2.47
C ALA A 39 1.11 9.38 -3.94
N SER A 40 1.05 10.47 -4.70
CA SER A 40 1.43 10.46 -6.12
C SER A 40 2.87 10.93 -6.28
N SER A 41 3.68 10.17 -7.02
CA SER A 41 5.05 10.58 -7.37
C SER A 41 5.08 11.82 -8.28
N ILE A 42 3.96 12.18 -8.89
CA ILE A 42 3.83 13.37 -9.76
C ILE A 42 3.14 14.51 -9.01
N ALA A 43 1.96 14.28 -8.44
CA ALA A 43 1.16 15.30 -7.77
C ALA A 43 1.57 15.56 -6.30
N GLY A 44 2.32 14.65 -5.69
CA GLY A 44 2.73 14.74 -4.29
C GLY A 44 1.62 14.39 -3.30
N ILE A 45 1.71 14.99 -2.12
CA ILE A 45 0.74 14.87 -1.03
C ILE A 45 0.29 16.28 -0.65
N SER A 46 -0.99 16.58 -0.81
CA SER A 46 -1.56 17.91 -0.53
C SER A 46 -1.67 18.19 0.98
N ASP A 47 -1.76 19.45 1.35
CA ASP A 47 -2.01 19.87 2.74
C ASP A 47 -3.36 19.36 3.25
N SER A 48 -4.37 19.27 2.37
CA SER A 48 -5.66 18.64 2.67
C SER A 48 -5.51 17.17 3.03
N THR A 49 -4.73 16.41 2.28
CA THR A 49 -4.44 14.99 2.57
C THR A 49 -3.73 14.84 3.91
N LYS A 50 -2.77 15.72 4.22
CA LYS A 50 -2.08 15.71 5.54
C LYS A 50 -3.04 15.97 6.69
N ALA A 51 -3.98 16.90 6.52
CA ALA A 51 -4.99 17.21 7.55
C ALA A 51 -5.93 16.01 7.80
N PHE A 52 -6.36 15.33 6.74
CA PHE A 52 -7.15 14.09 6.86
C PHE A 52 -6.36 12.94 7.48
N TRP A 53 -5.06 12.84 7.19
CA TRP A 53 -4.20 11.87 7.85
C TRP A 53 -4.15 12.09 9.35
N ALA A 54 -3.91 13.32 9.80
CA ALA A 54 -3.91 13.66 11.23
C ALA A 54 -5.23 13.29 11.90
N LYS A 55 -6.36 13.61 11.26
CA LYS A 55 -7.69 13.21 11.73
C LYS A 55 -7.84 11.68 11.83
N ALA A 56 -7.37 10.94 10.84
CA ALA A 56 -7.40 9.48 10.87
C ALA A 56 -6.59 8.91 12.05
N ARG A 57 -5.46 9.57 12.42
CA ARG A 57 -4.67 9.18 13.61
C ARG A 57 -5.45 9.41 14.89
N ASP A 58 -6.09 10.57 15.02
CA ASP A 58 -6.92 10.90 16.19
C ASP A 58 -8.09 9.92 16.37
N LEU A 59 -8.63 9.42 15.27
CA LEU A 59 -9.73 8.47 15.25
C LEU A 59 -9.29 6.99 15.28
N TYR A 60 -7.99 6.72 15.33
CA TYR A 60 -7.42 5.36 15.27
C TYR A 60 -7.92 4.53 14.08
N ILE A 61 -8.02 5.17 12.90
CA ILE A 61 -8.47 4.50 11.68
C ILE A 61 -7.28 3.79 11.03
N PRO A 62 -7.33 2.46 10.84
CA PRO A 62 -6.34 1.72 10.06
C PRO A 62 -6.19 2.32 8.67
N SER A 63 -4.97 2.60 8.25
CA SER A 63 -4.72 3.35 7.03
C SER A 63 -3.61 2.74 6.18
N ILE A 64 -3.85 2.71 4.87
CA ILE A 64 -2.91 2.31 3.83
C ILE A 64 -2.44 3.56 3.11
N VAL A 65 -1.16 3.64 2.78
CA VAL A 65 -0.62 4.62 1.85
C VAL A 65 -0.50 3.97 0.48
N LEU A 66 -1.31 4.40 -0.46
CA LEU A 66 -1.26 3.95 -1.85
C LEU A 66 -0.33 4.85 -2.63
N VAL A 67 0.78 4.31 -3.13
CA VAL A 67 1.77 5.05 -3.92
C VAL A 67 1.55 4.80 -5.40
N LYS A 68 1.24 5.86 -6.16
CA LYS A 68 0.97 5.79 -7.61
C LYS A 68 1.87 6.71 -8.41
N ASP A 69 1.79 6.60 -9.72
CA ASP A 69 2.48 7.42 -10.73
C ASP A 69 4.01 7.27 -10.76
N PHE A 70 4.60 6.39 -9.95
CA PHE A 70 6.04 6.21 -9.87
C PHE A 70 6.63 5.58 -11.15
N GLU A 71 5.84 4.88 -11.96
CA GLU A 71 6.23 4.32 -13.24
C GLU A 71 6.42 5.39 -14.33
N ASN A 72 5.83 6.57 -14.14
CA ASN A 72 5.85 7.69 -15.08
C ASN A 72 6.62 8.90 -14.57
N GLY A 73 7.10 8.86 -13.32
CA GLY A 73 7.76 9.96 -12.65
C GLY A 73 9.27 9.77 -12.51
N GLU A 74 9.94 10.80 -12.01
CA GLU A 74 11.36 10.76 -11.65
C GLU A 74 11.59 10.14 -10.26
N ILE A 75 10.54 10.04 -9.44
CA ILE A 75 10.57 9.51 -8.08
C ILE A 75 10.02 8.08 -8.14
N ASP A 76 10.86 7.11 -7.78
CA ASP A 76 10.45 5.71 -7.72
C ASP A 76 9.57 5.40 -6.49
N PHE A 77 9.11 4.14 -6.40
CA PHE A 77 8.25 3.72 -5.30
C PHE A 77 8.92 3.88 -3.93
N ASP A 78 10.17 3.44 -3.78
CA ASP A 78 10.86 3.46 -2.48
C ASP A 78 11.10 4.88 -2.01
N ASP A 79 11.51 5.78 -2.90
CA ASP A 79 11.70 7.19 -2.60
C ASP A 79 10.39 7.88 -2.25
N MET A 80 9.31 7.59 -2.98
CA MET A 80 7.99 8.16 -2.67
C MET A 80 7.42 7.64 -1.35
N ALA A 81 7.62 6.36 -1.03
CA ALA A 81 7.26 5.80 0.26
C ALA A 81 8.02 6.49 1.41
N ALA A 82 9.32 6.74 1.22
CA ALA A 82 10.13 7.47 2.18
C ALA A 82 9.67 8.94 2.36
N ILE A 83 9.29 9.61 1.28
CA ILE A 83 8.71 10.96 1.31
C ILE A 83 7.39 10.95 2.08
N ALA A 84 6.49 10.03 1.79
CA ALA A 84 5.23 9.86 2.50
C ALA A 84 5.46 9.62 4.01
N GLY A 85 6.43 8.78 4.35
CA GLY A 85 6.80 8.50 5.74
C GLY A 85 7.31 9.72 6.50
N ARG A 86 7.91 10.69 5.83
CA ARG A 86 8.36 11.97 6.44
C ARG A 86 7.25 12.99 6.55
N ILE A 87 6.32 13.01 5.61
CA ILE A 87 5.21 13.98 5.56
C ILE A 87 4.07 13.55 6.47
N LEU A 88 3.76 12.26 6.51
CA LEU A 88 2.65 11.69 7.28
C LEU A 88 3.16 11.09 8.61
N ASP A 89 3.39 9.81 8.61
CA ASP A 89 4.01 9.04 9.69
C ASP A 89 4.90 7.94 9.06
N PRO A 90 5.88 7.40 9.78
CA PRO A 90 6.69 6.30 9.27
C PRO A 90 5.83 5.16 8.72
N VAL A 91 6.08 4.79 7.47
CA VAL A 91 5.40 3.69 6.80
C VAL A 91 6.25 2.43 6.79
N VAL A 92 5.63 1.26 6.63
CA VAL A 92 6.31 0.01 6.29
C VAL A 92 6.09 -0.29 4.81
N THR A 93 7.07 -0.93 4.17
CA THR A 93 6.99 -1.33 2.76
C THR A 93 6.97 -2.85 2.65
N PRO A 94 5.76 -3.48 2.64
CA PRO A 94 5.65 -4.94 2.62
C PRO A 94 6.12 -5.58 1.32
N TYR A 95 6.24 -4.79 0.25
CA TYR A 95 6.58 -5.24 -1.09
C TYR A 95 7.73 -4.43 -1.67
N LEU A 96 8.66 -5.10 -2.35
CA LEU A 96 9.65 -4.46 -3.22
C LEU A 96 9.21 -4.57 -4.67
N VAL A 97 9.40 -3.51 -5.43
CA VAL A 97 9.08 -3.45 -6.86
C VAL A 97 10.25 -3.99 -7.67
N LEU A 98 9.98 -4.96 -8.53
CA LEU A 98 10.94 -5.49 -9.50
C LEU A 98 10.64 -4.93 -10.89
N HIS A 99 11.71 -4.65 -11.60
CA HIS A 99 11.69 -4.09 -12.94
C HIS A 99 12.15 -5.12 -13.98
N SER A 100 11.57 -5.06 -15.17
CA SER A 100 12.07 -5.78 -16.35
C SER A 100 13.35 -5.13 -16.89
N ASP A 101 13.98 -5.77 -17.86
CA ASP A 101 15.23 -5.28 -18.46
C ASP A 101 15.09 -3.90 -19.12
N ASP A 102 13.89 -3.52 -19.53
CA ASP A 102 13.58 -2.19 -20.07
C ASP A 102 13.28 -1.13 -19.00
N GLY A 103 13.34 -1.52 -17.72
CA GLY A 103 13.13 -0.63 -16.58
C GLY A 103 11.67 -0.45 -16.15
N ALA A 104 10.71 -1.14 -16.78
CA ALA A 104 9.31 -1.05 -16.38
C ALA A 104 9.04 -1.87 -15.10
N PRO A 105 8.26 -1.37 -14.12
CA PRO A 105 7.80 -2.16 -12.99
C PRO A 105 6.92 -3.30 -13.49
N VAL A 106 7.21 -4.54 -13.10
CA VAL A 106 6.47 -5.73 -13.58
C VAL A 106 6.08 -6.71 -12.50
N ALA A 107 6.73 -6.68 -11.35
CA ALA A 107 6.50 -7.64 -10.28
C ALA A 107 6.75 -7.04 -8.89
N LEU A 108 6.24 -7.74 -7.87
CA LEU A 108 6.49 -7.45 -6.46
C LEU A 108 7.12 -8.67 -5.80
N ILE A 109 8.05 -8.43 -4.86
CA ILE A 109 8.43 -9.44 -3.88
C ILE A 109 7.77 -9.08 -2.55
N GLU A 110 6.99 -10.00 -2.00
CA GLU A 110 6.44 -9.89 -0.66
C GLU A 110 7.52 -10.22 0.37
N LEU A 111 7.84 -9.27 1.25
CA LEU A 111 8.96 -9.41 2.19
C LEU A 111 8.70 -10.41 3.31
N GLU A 112 7.44 -10.66 3.67
CA GLU A 112 7.08 -11.63 4.69
C GLU A 112 7.33 -13.07 4.24
N THR A 113 6.94 -13.42 3.01
CA THR A 113 6.98 -14.79 2.48
C THR A 113 8.04 -15.03 1.42
N LEU A 114 8.65 -13.97 0.90
CA LEU A 114 9.55 -13.96 -0.26
C LEU A 114 8.91 -14.52 -1.54
N LYS A 115 7.58 -14.51 -1.64
CA LYS A 115 6.86 -14.85 -2.87
C LYS A 115 6.96 -13.71 -3.88
N LEU A 116 7.04 -14.09 -5.14
CA LEU A 116 7.02 -13.17 -6.25
C LEU A 116 5.60 -13.07 -6.81
N PHE A 117 5.08 -11.86 -6.92
CA PHE A 117 3.81 -11.55 -7.55
C PHE A 117 4.10 -10.92 -8.91
N ASP A 118 3.96 -11.71 -9.97
CA ASP A 118 4.24 -11.30 -11.35
C ASP A 118 2.99 -10.67 -11.98
N TYR A 119 3.13 -9.46 -12.49
CA TYR A 119 2.08 -8.68 -13.14
C TYR A 119 2.33 -8.45 -14.64
N ALA A 120 3.34 -9.06 -15.22
CA ALA A 120 3.68 -8.86 -16.64
C ALA A 120 2.55 -9.21 -17.61
N SER A 121 1.67 -10.16 -17.25
CA SER A 121 0.48 -10.53 -18.03
C SER A 121 -0.73 -9.60 -17.82
N GLY A 122 -0.66 -8.64 -16.90
CA GLY A 122 -1.78 -7.82 -16.45
C GLY A 122 -2.67 -8.47 -15.38
N ASN A 123 -2.32 -9.67 -14.94
CA ASN A 123 -2.96 -10.38 -13.82
C ASN A 123 -1.90 -10.90 -12.86
N ARG A 124 -2.19 -10.91 -11.55
CA ARG A 124 -1.25 -11.42 -10.55
C ARG A 124 -1.04 -12.93 -10.71
N GLU A 125 0.19 -13.31 -11.01
CA GLU A 125 0.65 -14.69 -10.94
C GLU A 125 1.61 -14.85 -9.75
N ILE A 126 1.33 -15.81 -8.87
CA ILE A 126 2.18 -16.08 -7.71
C ILE A 126 3.24 -17.09 -8.10
N ARG A 127 4.51 -16.72 -7.89
CA ARG A 127 5.66 -17.59 -8.15
C ARG A 127 6.57 -17.68 -6.92
N VAL A 128 7.36 -18.70 -6.85
CA VAL A 128 8.47 -18.76 -5.89
C VAL A 128 9.59 -17.88 -6.43
N SER A 129 10.11 -16.96 -5.61
CA SER A 129 11.25 -16.15 -6.00
C SER A 129 12.51 -17.00 -6.14
N GLU A 130 13.35 -16.67 -7.13
CA GLU A 130 14.62 -17.36 -7.33
C GLU A 130 15.58 -17.10 -6.16
N PRO A 131 16.49 -18.05 -5.84
CA PRO A 131 17.45 -17.90 -4.73
C PRO A 131 18.27 -16.61 -4.80
N GLU A 132 18.64 -16.17 -6.01
CA GLU A 132 19.37 -14.92 -6.23
C GLU A 132 18.56 -13.69 -5.80
N HIS A 133 17.26 -13.65 -6.13
CA HIS A 133 16.36 -12.59 -5.68
C HIS A 133 16.15 -12.63 -4.17
N GLN A 134 16.04 -13.81 -3.58
CA GLN A 134 15.88 -13.96 -2.12
C GLN A 134 17.10 -13.43 -1.36
N GLU A 135 18.31 -13.67 -1.87
CA GLU A 135 19.53 -13.15 -1.24
C GLU A 135 19.61 -11.62 -1.34
N LEU A 136 19.22 -11.04 -2.49
CA LEU A 136 19.22 -9.58 -2.68
C LEU A 136 18.23 -8.86 -1.74
N VAL A 137 17.12 -9.46 -1.42
CA VAL A 137 16.06 -8.83 -0.60
C VAL A 137 16.11 -9.24 0.88
N LYS A 138 17.03 -10.10 1.27
CA LYS A 138 17.12 -10.68 2.60
C LYS A 138 17.24 -9.63 3.71
N GLU A 139 18.05 -8.60 3.51
CA GLU A 139 18.20 -7.51 4.49
C GLU A 139 16.90 -6.72 4.63
N PHE A 140 16.23 -6.40 3.52
CA PHE A 140 14.94 -5.71 3.53
C PHE A 140 13.84 -6.54 4.20
N ALA A 141 13.84 -7.85 3.94
CA ALA A 141 12.90 -8.77 4.58
C ALA A 141 13.14 -8.85 6.09
N TYR A 142 14.39 -8.91 6.52
CA TYR A 142 14.75 -8.90 7.94
C TYR A 142 14.29 -7.60 8.61
N GLU A 143 14.62 -6.44 8.05
CA GLU A 143 14.24 -5.14 8.58
C GLU A 143 12.72 -4.98 8.65
N PHE A 144 11.99 -5.37 7.59
CA PHE A 144 10.54 -5.34 7.57
C PHE A 144 9.93 -6.20 8.69
N ASN A 145 10.38 -7.45 8.82
CA ASN A 145 9.87 -8.37 9.84
C ASN A 145 10.17 -7.89 11.25
N GLU A 146 11.35 -7.33 11.51
CA GLU A 146 11.69 -6.73 12.80
C GLU A 146 10.77 -5.53 13.12
N ASN A 147 10.57 -4.62 12.18
CA ASN A 147 9.72 -3.46 12.38
C ASN A 147 8.25 -3.84 12.64
N VAL A 148 7.73 -4.83 11.92
CA VAL A 148 6.33 -5.28 12.07
C VAL A 148 6.14 -6.10 13.35
N SER A 149 7.13 -6.92 13.74
CA SER A 149 7.03 -7.80 14.91
C SER A 149 6.83 -7.04 16.23
N VAL A 150 7.35 -5.81 16.32
CA VAL A 150 7.20 -4.94 17.49
C VAL A 150 5.73 -4.64 17.81
N PHE A 151 4.86 -4.55 16.78
CA PHE A 151 3.45 -4.19 16.93
C PHE A 151 2.52 -5.42 16.99
N GLY A 152 3.06 -6.61 16.77
CA GLY A 152 2.29 -7.85 16.76
C GLY A 152 1.41 -8.04 15.52
N PRO A 153 0.63 -9.16 15.45
CA PRO A 153 -0.13 -9.53 14.26
C PRO A 153 -1.31 -8.59 13.94
N SER A 154 -1.78 -7.80 14.91
CA SER A 154 -2.88 -6.85 14.73
C SER A 154 -2.40 -5.40 14.45
N GLY A 155 -1.10 -5.18 14.25
CA GLY A 155 -0.53 -3.84 14.12
C GLY A 155 -1.23 -2.94 13.09
N PHE A 156 -1.60 -3.48 11.93
CA PHE A 156 -2.37 -2.73 10.94
C PHE A 156 -3.79 -2.44 11.40
N GLN A 157 -4.50 -3.42 11.93
CA GLN A 157 -5.89 -3.29 12.42
C GLN A 157 -5.99 -2.30 13.59
N ASP A 158 -4.95 -2.22 14.40
CA ASP A 158 -4.86 -1.32 15.57
C ASP A 158 -4.33 0.08 15.20
N ALA A 159 -4.15 0.36 13.92
CA ALA A 159 -3.61 1.62 13.40
C ALA A 159 -2.23 1.98 13.95
N LEU A 160 -1.37 0.98 14.15
CA LEU A 160 0.00 1.12 14.64
C LEU A 160 1.05 1.03 13.54
N ILE A 161 0.75 0.31 12.45
CA ILE A 161 1.57 0.26 11.24
C ILE A 161 0.76 0.72 10.03
N PHE A 162 1.46 1.39 9.10
CA PHE A 162 0.87 1.97 7.89
C PHE A 162 1.61 1.42 6.68
N PRO A 163 1.05 0.41 5.99
CA PRO A 163 1.69 -0.14 4.80
C PRO A 163 1.62 0.84 3.63
N ALA A 164 2.76 1.09 2.99
CA ALA A 164 2.85 1.75 1.70
C ALA A 164 2.85 0.68 0.61
N ILE A 165 1.88 0.74 -0.29
CA ILE A 165 1.65 -0.27 -1.32
C ILE A 165 1.81 0.37 -2.70
N PRO A 166 2.67 -0.19 -3.58
CA PRO A 166 2.79 0.29 -4.95
C PRO A 166 1.54 -0.03 -5.76
N TYR A 167 1.08 0.95 -6.53
CA TYR A 167 -0.14 0.83 -7.31
C TYR A 167 0.07 1.31 -8.75
N ILE A 168 -0.18 0.42 -9.72
CA ILE A 168 -0.18 0.71 -11.14
C ILE A 168 -1.45 0.15 -11.76
N GLU A 169 -2.38 1.04 -12.11
CA GLU A 169 -3.69 0.67 -12.67
C GLU A 169 -3.56 -0.20 -13.93
N LYS A 170 -2.72 0.24 -14.85
CA LYS A 170 -2.58 -0.38 -16.19
C LYS A 170 -2.29 -1.88 -16.15
N ILE A 171 -1.57 -2.35 -15.14
CA ILE A 171 -1.21 -3.77 -14.97
C ILE A 171 -1.88 -4.39 -13.73
N HIS A 172 -2.79 -3.67 -13.09
CA HIS A 172 -3.49 -4.06 -11.86
C HIS A 172 -2.58 -4.35 -10.65
N MET A 173 -1.33 -3.88 -10.69
CA MET A 173 -0.40 -4.01 -9.57
C MET A 173 -0.89 -3.24 -8.35
N GLY A 174 -0.89 -3.90 -7.20
CA GLY A 174 -1.29 -3.30 -5.91
C GLY A 174 -2.76 -3.48 -5.56
N LYS A 175 -3.62 -3.77 -6.54
CA LYS A 175 -5.07 -3.93 -6.30
C LYS A 175 -5.37 -5.07 -5.31
N ILE A 176 -4.84 -6.24 -5.58
CA ILE A 176 -5.07 -7.43 -4.73
C ILE A 176 -4.43 -7.23 -3.37
N GLU A 177 -3.22 -6.70 -3.32
CA GLU A 177 -2.46 -6.41 -2.10
C GLU A 177 -3.23 -5.45 -1.18
N ILE A 178 -3.78 -4.37 -1.72
CA ILE A 178 -4.63 -3.43 -0.97
C ILE A 178 -5.89 -4.14 -0.45
N LEU A 179 -6.59 -4.89 -1.29
CA LEU A 179 -7.79 -5.61 -0.90
C LEU A 179 -7.51 -6.68 0.16
N GLU A 180 -6.35 -7.34 0.12
CA GLU A 180 -5.92 -8.29 1.15
C GLU A 180 -5.69 -7.61 2.51
N TYR A 181 -5.12 -6.40 2.55
CA TYR A 181 -5.03 -5.62 3.78
C TYR A 181 -6.41 -5.20 4.29
N LEU A 182 -7.26 -4.66 3.44
CA LEU A 182 -8.61 -4.26 3.81
C LEU A 182 -9.47 -5.44 4.31
N ALA A 183 -9.23 -6.65 3.79
CA ALA A 183 -9.92 -7.86 4.22
C ALA A 183 -9.61 -8.27 5.67
N GLN A 184 -8.57 -7.72 6.29
CA GLN A 184 -8.25 -7.93 7.70
C GLN A 184 -9.10 -7.08 8.63
N LEU A 185 -9.76 -6.03 8.12
CA LEU A 185 -10.47 -5.06 8.93
C LEU A 185 -11.85 -5.56 9.34
N PRO A 186 -12.22 -5.44 10.64
CA PRO A 186 -13.61 -5.61 11.08
C PRO A 186 -14.42 -4.36 10.76
N THR A 187 -15.72 -4.50 10.63
CA THR A 187 -16.63 -3.36 10.62
C THR A 187 -16.69 -2.74 12.02
N ARG A 188 -16.56 -1.43 12.09
CA ARG A 188 -16.82 -0.68 13.32
C ARG A 188 -18.32 -0.46 13.44
N GLY A 189 -18.86 -0.87 14.56
CA GLY A 189 -20.28 -0.72 14.86
C GLY A 189 -20.69 0.73 15.11
#